data_42dc062acbdbe432f6600c702a06f536
#
_entry.id   42dc062acbdbe432f6600c702a06f536
#
_cell.length_a   1.000
_cell.length_b   1.000
_cell.length_c   1.000
_cell.angle_alpha   90.00
_cell.angle_beta   90.00
_cell.angle_gamma   90.00
#
_symmetry.space_group_name_H-M   'P 1'
#
loop_
_entity.id
_entity.type
_entity.pdbx_description
1 polymer ?
#
loop_
_entity_poly.entity_id
_entity_poly.type
_entity_poly.pdbx_seq_one_letter_code
_entity_poly.pdbx_strand_id
1 'polypeptide(L)'
;MADTDIVMAKNRNGVKPEKAFLVKPVGSFTGFVATLLIGFAIYFMLLGIDITSGWFPYDKVVSYAADSGFYKLIWMIMNFTEAQFYAGIFASLGVILGGFVAWRLDVKRSGLSGFNICYGTNLWPWIFASQLLSIIVSIFILDYTSFFREGEYTWLPTFISIVGVPPAVMFIYGPGIKALLTGSILGGTMSFPVAFW
;
A
#
# COMPACT_ATOMS: atom_id res chain seq x y z
N MET A 1 9.44 13.73 34.55
CA MET A 1 10.18 13.42 33.32
C MET A 1 10.55 11.95 33.42
N ALA A 2 9.75 11.09 32.86
CA ALA A 2 9.97 9.65 32.91
C ALA A 2 10.74 9.27 31.65
N ASP A 3 11.99 8.81 31.83
CA ASP A 3 12.77 8.12 30.83
C ASP A 3 12.03 6.82 30.47
N THR A 4 11.45 6.80 29.31
CA THR A 4 10.85 5.59 28.76
C THR A 4 11.99 4.76 28.17
N ASP A 5 12.56 3.91 29.00
CA ASP A 5 13.46 2.84 28.55
C ASP A 5 12.69 1.92 27.62
N ILE A 6 12.91 2.10 26.33
CA ILE A 6 12.41 1.17 25.32
C ILE A 6 13.20 -0.11 25.45
N VAL A 7 12.53 -1.15 25.94
CA VAL A 7 13.05 -2.50 26.06
C VAL A 7 13.53 -2.99 24.69
N MET A 8 14.81 -3.03 24.50
CA MET A 8 15.45 -3.60 23.31
C MET A 8 15.23 -5.13 23.33
N ALA A 9 14.42 -5.62 22.45
CA ALA A 9 14.34 -7.05 22.19
C ALA A 9 15.71 -7.54 21.68
N LYS A 10 16.40 -8.31 22.50
CA LYS A 10 17.71 -8.89 22.19
C LYS A 10 17.54 -9.91 21.07
N ASN A 11 17.97 -9.56 19.87
CA ASN A 11 17.97 -10.49 18.74
C ASN A 11 18.85 -11.70 19.07
N ARG A 12 18.28 -12.90 18.98
CA ARG A 12 18.91 -14.19 19.34
C ARG A 12 20.15 -14.56 18.51
N ASN A 13 20.49 -13.81 17.50
CA ASN A 13 21.55 -14.16 16.54
C ASN A 13 22.85 -13.33 16.69
N GLY A 14 23.04 -12.63 17.80
CA GLY A 14 24.32 -11.96 18.08
C GLY A 14 24.71 -10.82 17.10
N VAL A 15 23.87 -10.52 16.13
CA VAL A 15 24.02 -9.37 15.26
C VAL A 15 23.74 -8.12 16.10
N LYS A 16 24.74 -7.27 16.30
CA LYS A 16 24.53 -5.96 16.91
C LYS A 16 23.33 -5.32 16.19
N PRO A 17 22.28 -4.89 16.91
CA PRO A 17 21.22 -4.15 16.25
C PRO A 17 21.88 -2.96 15.59
N GLU A 18 21.96 -3.00 14.29
CA GLU A 18 22.27 -1.80 13.52
C GLU A 18 21.31 -0.77 14.08
N LYS A 19 21.85 0.29 14.64
CA LYS A 19 21.18 1.25 15.51
C LYS A 19 19.76 1.43 15.02
N ALA A 20 18.80 0.83 15.74
CA ALA A 20 17.39 0.94 15.41
C ALA A 20 17.16 2.41 15.14
N PHE A 21 16.79 2.75 13.95
CA PHE A 21 16.78 4.10 13.43
C PHE A 21 15.59 4.81 14.09
N LEU A 22 15.74 5.11 15.35
CA LEU A 22 14.89 6.04 16.08
C LEU A 22 15.18 7.43 15.50
N VAL A 23 14.72 7.61 14.27
CA VAL A 23 14.56 8.95 13.73
C VAL A 23 13.55 9.61 14.65
N LYS A 24 14.01 10.57 15.45
CA LYS A 24 13.09 11.42 16.20
C LYS A 24 12.03 11.88 15.22
N PRO A 25 10.75 11.66 15.50
CA PRO A 25 9.69 12.07 14.60
C PRO A 25 9.82 13.57 14.37
N VAL A 26 10.24 13.96 13.18
CA VAL A 26 10.28 15.36 12.75
C VAL A 26 8.90 15.65 12.15
N GLY A 27 7.88 15.51 12.97
CA GLY A 27 6.54 15.93 12.59
C GLY A 27 6.48 17.44 12.55
N SER A 28 5.97 18.00 11.48
CA SER A 28 5.73 19.41 11.32
C SER A 28 4.25 19.68 11.27
N PHE A 29 3.73 20.47 12.22
CA PHE A 29 2.35 20.94 12.16
C PHE A 29 2.07 21.67 10.85
N THR A 30 3.04 22.44 10.36
CA THR A 30 2.97 23.11 9.06
C THR A 30 2.80 22.11 7.91
N GLY A 31 3.55 21.02 7.92
CA GLY A 31 3.40 19.95 6.91
C GLY A 31 2.03 19.29 6.96
N PHE A 32 1.48 19.05 8.16
CA PHE A 32 0.13 18.52 8.33
C PHE A 32 -0.93 19.48 7.75
N VAL A 33 -0.88 20.75 8.11
CA VAL A 33 -1.81 21.76 7.59
C VAL A 33 -1.68 21.91 6.08
N ALA A 34 -0.44 21.96 5.55
CA ALA A 34 -0.21 22.03 4.11
C ALA A 34 -0.80 20.82 3.38
N THR A 35 -0.64 19.61 3.92
CA THR A 35 -1.20 18.38 3.35
C THR A 35 -2.73 18.42 3.32
N LEU A 36 -3.37 18.89 4.40
CA LEU A 36 -4.83 19.05 4.44
C LEU A 36 -5.31 20.05 3.39
N LEU A 37 -4.69 21.23 3.31
CA LEU A 37 -5.07 22.26 2.35
C LEU A 37 -4.90 21.78 0.90
N ILE A 38 -3.80 21.13 0.58
CA ILE A 38 -3.56 20.55 -0.74
C ILE A 38 -4.58 19.44 -1.03
N GLY A 39 -4.84 18.55 -0.06
CA GLY A 39 -5.83 17.49 -0.20
C GLY A 39 -7.23 18.03 -0.49
N PHE A 40 -7.68 19.05 0.26
CA PHE A 40 -8.96 19.70 0.00
C PHE A 40 -8.98 20.40 -1.36
N ALA A 41 -7.91 21.11 -1.74
CA ALA A 41 -7.85 21.77 -3.05
C ALA A 41 -7.96 20.75 -4.18
N ILE A 42 -7.25 19.64 -4.11
CA ILE A 42 -7.35 18.55 -5.09
C ILE A 42 -8.76 17.94 -5.09
N TYR A 43 -9.35 17.69 -3.92
CA TYR A 43 -10.70 17.16 -3.80
C TYR A 43 -11.73 18.04 -4.51
N PHE A 44 -11.75 19.33 -4.22
CA PHE A 44 -12.68 20.27 -4.86
C PHE A 44 -12.41 20.44 -6.36
N MET A 45 -11.14 20.40 -6.77
CA MET A 45 -10.77 20.42 -8.19
C MET A 45 -11.33 19.17 -8.91
N LEU A 46 -11.19 17.99 -8.32
CA LEU A 46 -11.68 16.74 -8.91
C LEU A 46 -13.20 16.69 -8.96
N LEU A 47 -13.90 17.22 -7.94
CA LEU A 47 -15.36 17.38 -7.97
C LEU A 47 -15.83 18.26 -9.14
N GLY A 48 -15.06 19.30 -9.49
CA GLY A 48 -15.41 20.22 -10.58
C GLY A 48 -15.16 19.66 -11.98
N ILE A 49 -14.34 18.63 -12.13
CA ILE A 49 -13.90 18.13 -13.44
C ILE A 49 -14.57 16.81 -13.81
N ASP A 50 -15.24 16.14 -12.87
CA ASP A 50 -15.87 14.81 -13.08
C ASP A 50 -14.98 13.80 -13.84
N ILE A 51 -13.67 13.81 -13.52
CA ILE A 51 -12.66 12.93 -14.15
C ILE A 51 -12.94 11.45 -13.88
N THR A 52 -13.72 11.16 -12.85
CA THR A 52 -13.88 9.81 -12.32
C THR A 52 -14.89 8.98 -13.10
N SER A 53 -15.79 9.59 -13.84
CA SER A 53 -16.94 8.89 -14.42
C SER A 53 -16.69 8.18 -15.76
N GLY A 54 -15.58 8.43 -16.44
CA GLY A 54 -15.39 7.94 -17.81
C GLY A 54 -14.19 7.04 -18.08
N TRP A 55 -13.16 7.05 -17.24
CA TRP A 55 -11.93 6.32 -17.50
C TRP A 55 -11.86 5.03 -16.70
N PHE A 56 -11.83 3.90 -17.37
CA PHE A 56 -11.73 2.57 -16.76
C PHE A 56 -12.79 2.33 -15.66
N PRO A 57 -14.09 2.30 -16.00
CA PRO A 57 -15.12 1.90 -15.04
C PRO A 57 -14.80 0.53 -14.44
N TYR A 58 -14.93 0.39 -13.13
CA TYR A 58 -14.53 -0.82 -12.41
C TYR A 58 -15.14 -2.09 -13.00
N ASP A 59 -16.45 -2.09 -13.25
CA ASP A 59 -17.15 -3.26 -13.78
C ASP A 59 -16.61 -3.72 -15.14
N LYS A 60 -16.24 -2.77 -16.00
CA LYS A 60 -15.61 -3.08 -17.29
C LYS A 60 -14.20 -3.62 -17.10
N VAL A 61 -13.43 -3.03 -16.19
CA VAL A 61 -12.07 -3.50 -15.91
C VAL A 61 -12.11 -4.94 -15.40
N VAL A 62 -12.99 -5.24 -14.45
CA VAL A 62 -13.17 -6.60 -13.91
C VAL A 62 -13.58 -7.59 -15.00
N SER A 63 -14.60 -7.26 -15.81
CA SER A 63 -15.08 -8.15 -16.84
C SER A 63 -14.04 -8.51 -17.91
N TYR A 64 -13.14 -7.58 -18.23
CA TYR A 64 -12.06 -7.82 -19.21
C TYR A 64 -10.75 -8.31 -18.60
N ALA A 65 -10.56 -8.18 -17.30
CA ALA A 65 -9.31 -8.57 -16.65
C ALA A 65 -9.01 -10.05 -16.75
N ALA A 66 -10.03 -10.91 -16.79
CA ALA A 66 -9.83 -12.35 -16.95
C ALA A 66 -9.17 -12.73 -18.29
N ASP A 67 -9.44 -11.97 -19.35
CA ASP A 67 -9.04 -12.31 -20.72
C ASP A 67 -7.95 -11.37 -21.29
N SER A 68 -7.65 -10.26 -20.61
CA SER A 68 -6.72 -9.25 -21.12
C SER A 68 -5.65 -8.86 -20.10
N GLY A 69 -4.39 -9.08 -20.46
CA GLY A 69 -3.25 -8.68 -19.63
C GLY A 69 -3.18 -7.17 -19.38
N PHE A 70 -3.67 -6.35 -20.31
CA PHE A 70 -3.77 -4.91 -20.12
C PHE A 70 -4.77 -4.56 -19.02
N TYR A 71 -5.97 -5.15 -19.06
CA TYR A 71 -6.97 -4.91 -18.01
C TYR A 71 -6.57 -5.53 -16.66
N LYS A 72 -5.83 -6.65 -16.64
CA LYS A 72 -5.19 -7.17 -15.42
C LYS A 72 -4.26 -6.14 -14.80
N LEU A 73 -3.43 -5.47 -15.62
CA LEU A 73 -2.53 -4.43 -15.14
C LEU A 73 -3.29 -3.22 -14.57
N ILE A 74 -4.32 -2.76 -15.28
CA ILE A 74 -5.18 -1.66 -14.81
C ILE A 74 -5.82 -2.04 -13.49
N TRP A 75 -6.40 -3.24 -13.40
CA TRP A 75 -7.04 -3.72 -12.17
C TRP A 75 -6.04 -3.86 -11.03
N MET A 76 -4.84 -4.35 -11.29
CA MET A 76 -3.76 -4.40 -10.30
C MET A 76 -3.48 -3.02 -9.69
N ILE A 77 -3.40 -1.98 -10.52
CA ILE A 77 -3.19 -0.61 -10.04
C ILE A 77 -4.39 -0.12 -9.23
N MET A 78 -5.60 -0.33 -9.72
CA MET A 78 -6.83 0.09 -9.04
C MET A 78 -6.98 -0.54 -7.65
N ASN A 79 -6.48 -1.75 -7.46
CA ASN A 79 -6.57 -2.47 -6.19
C ASN A 79 -5.70 -1.89 -5.07
N PHE A 80 -4.81 -0.95 -5.33
CA PHE A 80 -4.09 -0.23 -4.27
C PHE A 80 -4.99 0.67 -3.41
N THR A 81 -6.22 0.94 -3.85
CA THR A 81 -7.24 1.67 -3.08
C THR A 81 -8.50 0.85 -2.85
N GLU A 82 -8.40 -0.50 -2.86
CA GLU A 82 -9.57 -1.36 -2.75
C GLU A 82 -10.65 -0.94 -3.76
N ALA A 83 -10.42 -1.26 -5.03
CA ALA A 83 -11.15 -0.76 -6.19
C ALA A 83 -12.68 -0.90 -6.08
N GLN A 84 -13.18 -1.91 -5.36
CA GLN A 84 -14.61 -2.10 -5.12
C GLN A 84 -15.26 -0.94 -4.33
N PHE A 85 -14.49 -0.21 -3.53
CA PHE A 85 -15.00 0.91 -2.75
C PHE A 85 -14.70 2.27 -3.40
N TYR A 86 -13.50 2.43 -3.92
CA TYR A 86 -13.02 3.71 -4.43
C TYR A 86 -12.88 3.75 -5.95
N ALA A 87 -13.01 2.60 -6.61
CA ALA A 87 -13.19 2.36 -8.04
C ALA A 87 -12.43 3.33 -8.97
N GLY A 88 -11.22 3.74 -8.63
CA GLY A 88 -10.53 4.74 -9.41
C GLY A 88 -9.04 4.50 -9.58
N ILE A 89 -8.60 4.40 -10.84
CA ILE A 89 -7.17 4.36 -11.16
C ILE A 89 -6.44 5.60 -10.65
N PHE A 90 -7.08 6.77 -10.70
CA PHE A 90 -6.51 8.03 -10.22
C PHE A 90 -6.36 8.07 -8.70
N ALA A 91 -7.31 7.49 -7.96
CA ALA A 91 -7.20 7.36 -6.51
C ALA A 91 -5.99 6.50 -6.12
N SER A 92 -5.80 5.38 -6.78
CA SER A 92 -4.66 4.48 -6.56
C SER A 92 -3.33 5.13 -6.94
N LEU A 93 -3.25 5.78 -8.08
CA LEU A 93 -2.07 6.54 -8.48
C LEU A 93 -1.77 7.67 -7.48
N GLY A 94 -2.82 8.36 -7.01
CA GLY A 94 -2.70 9.39 -5.98
C GLY A 94 -2.12 8.86 -4.66
N VAL A 95 -2.59 7.70 -4.19
CA VAL A 95 -2.07 7.04 -2.99
C VAL A 95 -0.59 6.64 -3.17
N ILE A 96 -0.25 6.04 -4.30
CA ILE A 96 1.13 5.62 -4.59
C ILE A 96 2.05 6.84 -4.67
N LEU A 97 1.66 7.87 -5.42
CA LEU A 97 2.45 9.09 -5.56
C LEU A 97 2.55 9.86 -4.24
N GLY A 98 1.43 9.96 -3.51
CA GLY A 98 1.40 10.60 -2.19
C GLY A 98 2.32 9.90 -1.19
N GLY A 99 2.29 8.58 -1.15
CA GLY A 99 3.20 7.78 -0.32
C GLY A 99 4.66 7.97 -0.71
N PHE A 100 4.96 8.00 -2.00
CA PHE A 100 6.31 8.27 -2.49
C PHE A 100 6.80 9.68 -2.11
N VAL A 101 5.96 10.69 -2.28
CA VAL A 101 6.29 12.08 -1.91
C VAL A 101 6.50 12.19 -0.41
N ALA A 102 5.59 11.63 0.40
CA ALA A 102 5.71 11.62 1.86
C ALA A 102 7.02 10.96 2.32
N TRP A 103 7.34 9.79 1.77
CA TRP A 103 8.61 9.12 2.03
C TRP A 103 9.82 9.99 1.65
N ARG A 104 9.80 10.63 0.49
CA ARG A 104 10.91 11.50 0.04
C ARG A 104 11.10 12.72 0.94
N LEU A 105 10.01 13.36 1.35
CA LEU A 105 10.03 14.51 2.24
C LEU A 105 10.63 14.14 3.59
N ASP A 106 10.26 12.98 4.10
CA ASP A 106 10.70 12.52 5.40
C ASP A 106 12.17 12.06 5.36
N VAL A 107 12.61 11.30 4.36
CA VAL A 107 14.02 10.93 4.18
C VAL A 107 14.92 12.17 4.07
N LYS A 108 14.43 13.22 3.39
CA LYS A 108 15.13 14.51 3.30
C LYS A 108 14.98 15.37 4.55
N ARG A 109 14.22 14.94 5.56
CA ARG A 109 13.91 15.74 6.76
C ARG A 109 13.38 17.13 6.42
N SER A 110 12.51 17.20 5.42
CA SER A 110 11.88 18.46 4.99
C SER A 110 10.98 19.01 6.09
N GLY A 111 10.90 20.33 6.23
CA GLY A 111 9.92 20.98 7.10
C GLY A 111 8.46 20.73 6.69
N LEU A 112 8.24 20.20 5.49
CA LEU A 112 6.92 19.79 4.98
C LEU A 112 6.61 18.31 5.22
N SER A 113 7.46 17.57 5.94
CA SER A 113 7.30 16.12 6.14
C SER A 113 6.14 15.76 7.05
N GLY A 114 5.27 16.50 7.48
CA GLY A 114 4.14 16.13 8.33
C GLY A 114 4.55 15.37 9.60
N PHE A 115 3.57 14.76 10.26
CA PHE A 115 3.85 13.91 11.43
C PHE A 115 4.36 12.54 10.98
N ASN A 116 5.52 12.15 11.48
CA ASN A 116 6.03 10.81 11.28
C ASN A 116 5.31 9.83 12.22
N ILE A 117 4.20 9.28 11.77
CA ILE A 117 3.40 8.32 12.53
C ILE A 117 3.88 6.89 12.31
N CYS A 118 4.61 6.65 11.23
CA CYS A 118 5.03 5.32 10.82
C CYS A 118 6.54 5.13 10.96
N TYR A 119 6.89 4.17 11.64
CA TYR A 119 8.03 3.27 11.76
C TYR A 119 9.26 3.53 10.90
N GLY A 120 9.66 4.77 10.74
CA GLY A 120 10.81 5.10 9.92
C GLY A 120 10.53 4.97 8.42
N THR A 121 10.79 6.00 7.78
CA THR A 121 10.53 6.30 6.38
C THR A 121 11.22 5.40 5.38
N ASN A 122 12.27 4.72 5.80
CA ASN A 122 12.97 3.76 4.96
C ASN A 122 12.20 2.44 4.79
N LEU A 123 11.14 2.21 5.54
CA LEU A 123 10.33 1.01 5.44
C LEU A 123 9.32 1.09 4.30
N TRP A 124 8.87 2.29 3.91
CA TRP A 124 7.84 2.46 2.88
C TRP A 124 8.17 1.78 1.54
N PRO A 125 9.38 1.89 0.96
CA PRO A 125 9.70 1.20 -0.29
C PRO A 125 9.59 -0.31 -0.19
N TRP A 126 9.93 -0.88 0.96
CA TRP A 126 9.83 -2.31 1.21
C TRP A 126 8.38 -2.77 1.36
N ILE A 127 7.56 -1.98 2.06
CA ILE A 127 6.12 -2.23 2.18
C ILE A 127 5.49 -2.17 0.79
N PHE A 128 5.73 -1.10 0.03
CA PHE A 128 5.19 -0.94 -1.31
C PHE A 128 5.63 -2.09 -2.25
N ALA A 129 6.90 -2.46 -2.23
CA ALA A 129 7.39 -3.59 -3.01
C ALA A 129 6.73 -4.92 -2.61
N SER A 130 6.53 -5.15 -1.30
CA SER A 130 5.85 -6.34 -0.81
C SER A 130 4.37 -6.39 -1.22
N GLN A 131 3.67 -5.27 -1.15
CA GLN A 131 2.29 -5.12 -1.62
C GLN A 131 2.19 -5.37 -3.14
N LEU A 132 3.07 -4.75 -3.92
CA LEU A 132 3.10 -4.92 -5.37
C LEU A 132 3.37 -6.38 -5.76
N LEU A 133 4.35 -7.03 -5.16
CA LEU A 133 4.62 -8.44 -5.42
C LEU A 133 3.47 -9.34 -4.97
N SER A 134 2.82 -9.03 -3.86
CA SER A 134 1.68 -9.80 -3.38
C SER A 134 0.51 -9.75 -4.35
N ILE A 135 0.17 -8.58 -4.87
CA ILE A 135 -0.91 -8.45 -5.86
C ILE A 135 -0.53 -9.09 -7.21
N ILE A 136 0.76 -9.06 -7.59
CA ILE A 136 1.26 -9.80 -8.76
C ILE A 136 1.06 -11.31 -8.56
N VAL A 137 1.37 -11.85 -7.38
CA VAL A 137 1.12 -13.26 -7.07
C VAL A 137 -0.37 -13.58 -7.23
N SER A 138 -1.26 -12.78 -6.69
CA SER A 138 -2.72 -13.01 -6.77
C SER A 138 -3.24 -12.95 -8.21
N ILE A 139 -2.84 -11.94 -8.97
CA ILE A 139 -3.47 -11.63 -10.28
C ILE A 139 -2.77 -12.36 -11.43
N PHE A 140 -1.43 -12.40 -11.44
CA PHE A 140 -0.69 -12.90 -12.59
C PHE A 140 -0.16 -14.33 -12.41
N ILE A 141 0.16 -14.75 -11.18
CA ILE A 141 0.69 -16.09 -10.94
C ILE A 141 -0.43 -17.07 -10.63
N LEU A 142 -1.31 -16.73 -9.70
CA LEU A 142 -2.44 -17.60 -9.30
C LEU A 142 -3.68 -17.39 -10.17
N ASP A 143 -3.70 -16.32 -10.95
CA ASP A 143 -4.81 -15.95 -11.84
C ASP A 143 -6.18 -15.93 -11.13
N TYR A 144 -6.25 -15.37 -9.94
CA TYR A 144 -7.53 -15.23 -9.23
C TYR A 144 -8.56 -14.40 -10.00
N THR A 145 -8.12 -13.67 -11.03
CA THR A 145 -9.01 -12.97 -11.96
C THR A 145 -9.91 -13.92 -12.74
N SER A 146 -9.51 -15.18 -12.91
CA SER A 146 -10.32 -16.18 -13.60
C SER A 146 -11.64 -16.49 -12.90
N PHE A 147 -11.71 -16.36 -11.58
CA PHE A 147 -12.93 -16.55 -10.79
C PHE A 147 -14.01 -15.50 -11.07
N PHE A 148 -13.64 -14.37 -11.66
CA PHE A 148 -14.58 -13.30 -12.00
C PHE A 148 -15.20 -13.46 -13.39
N ARG A 149 -14.75 -14.43 -14.16
CA ARG A 149 -15.19 -14.67 -15.53
C ARG A 149 -16.69 -15.05 -15.61
N GLU A 150 -17.17 -15.77 -14.62
CA GLU A 150 -18.55 -16.28 -14.56
C GLU A 150 -19.48 -15.36 -13.74
N GLY A 151 -18.96 -14.24 -13.25
CA GLY A 151 -19.75 -13.28 -12.47
C GLY A 151 -20.08 -13.72 -11.04
N GLU A 152 -19.52 -14.83 -10.57
CA GLU A 152 -19.72 -15.30 -9.19
C GLU A 152 -19.12 -14.33 -8.16
N TYR A 153 -18.03 -13.67 -8.54
CA TYR A 153 -17.33 -12.72 -7.67
C TYR A 153 -17.18 -11.38 -8.38
N THR A 154 -17.38 -10.31 -7.63
CA THR A 154 -17.32 -8.92 -8.14
C THR A 154 -16.18 -8.11 -7.58
N TRP A 155 -15.40 -8.67 -6.65
CA TRP A 155 -14.30 -7.99 -6.01
C TRP A 155 -13.18 -8.96 -5.59
N LEU A 156 -11.94 -8.48 -5.60
CA LEU A 156 -10.78 -9.20 -5.08
C LEU A 156 -10.50 -8.72 -3.64
N PRO A 157 -10.29 -9.61 -2.68
CA PRO A 157 -10.01 -9.23 -1.29
C PRO A 157 -8.60 -8.66 -1.13
N THR A 158 -8.40 -7.45 -1.62
CA THR A 158 -7.11 -6.75 -1.65
C THR A 158 -6.64 -6.31 -0.27
N PHE A 159 -7.55 -6.22 0.71
CA PHE A 159 -7.18 -5.94 2.09
C PHE A 159 -6.22 -6.99 2.68
N ILE A 160 -6.24 -8.24 2.20
CA ILE A 160 -5.27 -9.26 2.62
C ILE A 160 -3.96 -9.11 1.87
N SER A 161 -4.02 -9.02 0.53
CA SER A 161 -2.83 -8.99 -0.32
C SER A 161 -2.10 -7.64 -0.35
N ILE A 162 -2.74 -6.54 0.02
CA ILE A 162 -2.15 -5.22 0.00
C ILE A 162 -2.07 -4.61 1.39
N VAL A 163 -3.18 -4.55 2.13
CA VAL A 163 -3.25 -3.80 3.38
C VAL A 163 -2.82 -4.64 4.59
N GLY A 164 -3.14 -5.93 4.61
CA GLY A 164 -2.93 -6.80 5.77
C GLY A 164 -1.55 -7.44 5.81
N VAL A 165 -1.39 -8.54 5.12
CA VAL A 165 -0.25 -9.47 5.29
C VAL A 165 1.09 -8.84 4.88
N PRO A 166 1.27 -8.22 3.71
CA PRO A 166 2.57 -7.68 3.32
C PRO A 166 3.10 -6.62 4.27
N PRO A 167 2.31 -5.57 4.63
CA PRO A 167 2.77 -4.59 5.61
C PRO A 167 3.04 -5.19 6.99
N ALA A 168 2.18 -6.10 7.46
CA ALA A 168 2.35 -6.72 8.78
C ALA A 168 3.68 -7.49 8.88
N VAL A 169 4.02 -8.26 7.86
CA VAL A 169 5.31 -8.98 7.81
C VAL A 169 6.49 -8.01 7.80
N MET A 170 6.39 -6.91 7.04
CA MET A 170 7.43 -5.87 7.03
C MET A 170 7.57 -5.18 8.39
N PHE A 171 6.49 -4.93 9.10
CA PHE A 171 6.53 -4.31 10.43
C PHE A 171 7.10 -5.24 11.50
N ILE A 172 6.78 -6.53 11.42
CA ILE A 172 7.22 -7.51 12.44
C ILE A 172 8.70 -7.87 12.24
N TYR A 173 9.12 -8.11 11.01
CA TYR A 173 10.45 -8.64 10.71
C TYR A 173 11.43 -7.60 10.18
N GLY A 174 10.95 -6.39 9.87
CA GLY A 174 11.76 -5.32 9.29
C GLY A 174 12.04 -5.49 7.80
N PRO A 175 12.78 -4.52 7.22
CA PRO A 175 13.13 -4.53 5.81
C PRO A 175 14.12 -5.66 5.49
N GLY A 176 13.83 -6.45 4.45
CA GLY A 176 14.71 -7.52 4.01
C GLY A 176 14.05 -8.43 2.98
N ILE A 177 14.86 -9.06 2.12
CA ILE A 177 14.35 -9.90 1.03
C ILE A 177 13.51 -11.06 1.54
N LYS A 178 13.89 -11.69 2.66
CA LYS A 178 13.13 -12.79 3.23
C LYS A 178 11.74 -12.35 3.67
N ALA A 179 11.65 -11.24 4.40
CA ALA A 179 10.38 -10.67 4.84
C ALA A 179 9.54 -10.22 3.64
N LEU A 180 10.17 -9.57 2.65
CA LEU A 180 9.52 -9.16 1.41
C LEU A 180 8.88 -10.36 0.70
N LEU A 181 9.63 -11.41 0.43
CA LEU A 181 9.13 -12.59 -0.27
C LEU A 181 8.06 -13.33 0.55
N THR A 182 8.29 -13.51 1.86
CA THR A 182 7.31 -14.17 2.73
C THR A 182 6.00 -13.37 2.77
N GLY A 183 6.06 -12.07 3.00
CA GLY A 183 4.87 -11.19 3.01
C GLY A 183 4.14 -11.21 1.69
N SER A 184 4.87 -11.14 0.57
CA SER A 184 4.29 -11.16 -0.77
C SER A 184 3.60 -12.47 -1.11
N ILE A 185 4.26 -13.60 -0.85
CA ILE A 185 3.71 -14.93 -1.16
C ILE A 185 2.50 -15.20 -0.26
N LEU A 186 2.62 -15.00 1.05
CA LEU A 186 1.50 -15.22 1.97
C LEU A 186 0.32 -14.29 1.65
N GLY A 187 0.57 -12.99 1.43
CA GLY A 187 -0.49 -12.05 1.09
C GLY A 187 -1.19 -12.42 -0.21
N GLY A 188 -0.43 -12.78 -1.24
CA GLY A 188 -0.96 -13.17 -2.53
C GLY A 188 -1.74 -14.47 -2.50
N THR A 189 -1.22 -15.51 -1.84
CA THR A 189 -1.86 -16.84 -1.78
C THR A 189 -3.08 -16.86 -0.86
N MET A 190 -3.06 -16.10 0.23
CA MET A 190 -4.14 -16.11 1.22
C MET A 190 -5.28 -15.14 0.90
N SER A 191 -5.11 -14.23 -0.07
CA SER A 191 -6.10 -13.20 -0.35
C SER A 191 -7.49 -13.78 -0.65
N PHE A 192 -7.59 -14.74 -1.52
CA PHE A 192 -8.85 -15.37 -1.90
C PHE A 192 -9.34 -16.40 -0.87
N PRO A 193 -8.54 -17.39 -0.42
CA PRO A 193 -8.98 -18.39 0.52
C PRO A 193 -9.49 -17.83 1.85
N VAL A 194 -8.82 -16.83 2.42
CA VAL A 194 -9.24 -16.27 3.72
C VAL A 194 -10.52 -15.46 3.63
N ALA A 195 -10.83 -14.89 2.46
CA ALA A 195 -12.02 -14.08 2.30
C ALA A 195 -13.27 -14.89 1.97
N PHE A 196 -13.12 -16.05 1.35
CA PHE A 196 -14.24 -16.83 0.81
C PHE A 196 -14.38 -18.24 1.37
N TRP A 197 -13.47 -18.64 2.27
CA TRP A 197 -13.46 -19.93 2.97
C TRP A 197 -13.36 -19.72 4.48
#